data_138182bf0294dd211292797d6ae00b1a
#
_entry.id   138182bf0294dd211292797d6ae00b1a
#
_cell.length_a   1.000
_cell.length_b   1.000
_cell.length_c   1.000
_cell.angle_alpha   90.00
_cell.angle_beta   90.00
_cell.angle_gamma   90.00
#
_symmetry.space_group_name_H-M   'P 1'
#
loop_
_entity.id
_entity.type
_entity.pdbx_description
1 polymer ?
#
loop_
_entity_poly.entity_id
_entity_poly.type
_entity_poly.pdbx_seq_one_letter_code
_entity_poly.pdbx_strand_id
1 'polypeptide(L)'
;LSSTGSVPSTLTFANDFSIEYFHTFKIVRNLKNAKVYVLHQCGAGDAPLAADLPADAVDAPVFTVPVQGWSTGGTFPIAFMEELGLMNKAAVINPGYVSSSCALKLAGCGEITAMTESGDAWTTAISASTSGVHFTDDWNTGFSDSLRDVAFDTATDPGALARAEWIKFVAAFFNLEPHANRIFAEIKADYEQIKAQTASAVAGGAVAPKVLYIQAANAWGPAQISTVSYKLDYVASAGGVTPSAAALAEHCTKDPGTSAMSAGDIALGYTNKFTCTDAGLKAALVGIDVVIDETGGLADYALSDFMTNFNFSSAMSAADYPFLN
;
A
#
# COMPACT_ATOMS: atom_id res chain seq x y z
N LEU A 1 13.10 -27.90 7.76
CA LEU A 1 12.59 -27.59 9.10
C LEU A 1 13.59 -26.63 9.74
N SER A 2 13.21 -25.37 9.89
CA SER A 2 14.02 -24.28 10.47
C SER A 2 14.51 -24.68 11.87
N SER A 3 15.82 -24.62 12.10
CA SER A 3 16.46 -24.84 13.42
C SER A 3 16.08 -23.75 14.46
N THR A 4 15.34 -22.74 14.07
CA THR A 4 14.97 -21.57 14.91
C THR A 4 13.56 -21.65 15.48
N GLY A 5 12.78 -22.72 15.23
CA GLY A 5 11.39 -22.83 15.72
C GLY A 5 10.42 -21.82 15.08
N SER A 6 10.84 -21.07 14.08
CA SER A 6 10.00 -20.12 13.36
C SER A 6 9.03 -20.85 12.43
N VAL A 7 7.74 -20.53 12.54
CA VAL A 7 6.72 -21.03 11.62
C VAL A 7 6.82 -20.22 10.33
N PRO A 8 7.09 -20.86 9.17
CA PRO A 8 7.15 -20.18 7.91
C PRO A 8 5.87 -19.44 7.57
N SER A 9 5.98 -18.33 6.87
CA SER A 9 4.82 -17.67 6.24
C SER A 9 4.42 -18.39 4.97
N THR A 10 3.12 -18.62 4.80
CA THR A 10 2.52 -19.05 3.54
C THR A 10 1.70 -17.91 2.96
N LEU A 11 1.71 -17.75 1.64
CA LEU A 11 0.97 -16.69 0.95
C LEU A 11 -0.31 -17.27 0.35
N THR A 12 -1.39 -16.50 0.44
CA THR A 12 -2.73 -16.93 0.00
C THR A 12 -3.33 -15.93 -0.98
N PHE A 13 -3.05 -14.66 -0.82
CA PHE A 13 -3.65 -13.56 -1.56
C PHE A 13 -2.64 -12.74 -2.37
N ALA A 14 -1.46 -12.47 -1.80
CA ALA A 14 -0.42 -11.71 -2.48
C ALA A 14 0.11 -12.47 -3.70
N ASN A 15 0.25 -11.75 -4.82
CA ASN A 15 0.71 -12.31 -6.09
C ASN A 15 2.08 -11.75 -6.50
N ASP A 16 2.47 -10.61 -5.94
CA ASP A 16 3.64 -9.87 -6.40
C ASP A 16 4.90 -10.18 -5.59
N PHE A 17 4.85 -11.12 -4.63
CA PHE A 17 6.05 -11.60 -3.95
C PHE A 17 5.99 -13.08 -3.56
N SER A 18 7.15 -13.67 -3.23
CA SER A 18 7.26 -15.01 -2.68
C SER A 18 8.34 -15.09 -1.60
N ILE A 19 8.21 -16.07 -0.69
CA ILE A 19 9.23 -16.40 0.32
C ILE A 19 9.51 -17.90 0.25
N GLU A 20 10.77 -18.25 0.05
CA GLU A 20 11.25 -19.63 0.05
C GLU A 20 12.19 -19.84 1.24
N TYR A 21 11.99 -20.92 1.99
CA TYR A 21 12.71 -21.20 3.24
C TYR A 21 13.71 -22.35 3.07
N PHE A 22 14.95 -22.08 3.46
CA PHE A 22 16.04 -23.04 3.53
C PHE A 22 16.50 -23.22 4.97
N HIS A 23 17.50 -24.09 5.20
CA HIS A 23 17.94 -24.40 6.56
C HIS A 23 18.56 -23.19 7.29
N THR A 24 19.42 -22.42 6.61
CA THR A 24 20.17 -21.30 7.19
C THR A 24 19.83 -19.94 6.59
N PHE A 25 18.96 -19.90 5.58
CA PHE A 25 18.59 -18.67 4.89
C PHE A 25 17.17 -18.76 4.33
N LYS A 26 16.64 -17.62 3.92
CA LYS A 26 15.39 -17.47 3.18
C LYS A 26 15.68 -16.73 1.88
N ILE A 27 14.90 -16.95 0.85
CA ILE A 27 14.90 -16.15 -0.36
C ILE A 27 13.57 -15.44 -0.47
N VAL A 28 13.61 -14.12 -0.53
CA VAL A 28 12.44 -13.28 -0.75
C VAL A 28 12.54 -12.72 -2.16
N ARG A 29 11.48 -12.91 -2.95
CA ARG A 29 11.41 -12.40 -4.32
C ARG A 29 10.29 -11.39 -4.44
N ASN A 30 10.59 -10.21 -4.94
CA ASN A 30 9.60 -9.30 -5.46
C ASN A 30 9.38 -9.65 -6.93
N LEU A 31 8.21 -10.21 -7.23
CA LEU A 31 7.89 -10.74 -8.57
C LEU A 31 7.52 -9.62 -9.54
N LYS A 32 7.15 -8.45 -9.01
CA LYS A 32 6.76 -7.28 -9.81
C LYS A 32 7.93 -6.71 -10.61
N ASN A 33 9.09 -6.62 -9.98
CA ASN A 33 10.30 -6.03 -10.58
C ASN A 33 11.46 -7.02 -10.70
N ALA A 34 11.20 -8.33 -10.47
CA ALA A 34 12.17 -9.42 -10.52
C ALA A 34 13.37 -9.20 -9.58
N LYS A 35 13.19 -8.53 -8.44
CA LYS A 35 14.22 -8.39 -7.41
C LYS A 35 14.23 -9.59 -6.49
N VAL A 36 15.43 -10.05 -6.14
CA VAL A 36 15.66 -11.20 -5.25
C VAL A 36 16.54 -10.76 -4.09
N TYR A 37 16.23 -11.25 -2.90
CA TYR A 37 16.94 -10.95 -1.66
C TYR A 37 17.22 -12.24 -0.91
N VAL A 38 18.48 -12.46 -0.51
CA VAL A 38 18.90 -13.59 0.33
C VAL A 38 18.96 -13.12 1.77
N LEU A 39 18.17 -13.76 2.64
CA LEU A 39 18.10 -13.43 4.06
C LEU A 39 18.80 -14.52 4.87
N HIS A 40 20.08 -14.32 5.20
CA HIS A 40 20.89 -15.28 5.95
C HIS A 40 20.66 -15.14 7.45
N GLN A 41 20.40 -16.26 8.12
CA GLN A 41 20.12 -16.30 9.55
C GLN A 41 21.39 -16.01 10.37
N CYS A 42 21.35 -14.99 11.23
CA CYS A 42 22.42 -14.69 12.18
C CYS A 42 22.73 -15.90 13.06
N GLY A 43 24.02 -16.22 13.20
CA GLY A 43 24.48 -17.36 14.00
C GLY A 43 24.38 -18.73 13.30
N ALA A 44 23.93 -18.79 12.05
CA ALA A 44 23.82 -20.04 11.29
C ALA A 44 25.12 -20.43 10.52
N GLY A 45 26.25 -19.83 10.88
CA GLY A 45 27.53 -20.03 10.19
C GLY A 45 27.76 -19.00 9.08
N ASP A 46 28.51 -19.39 8.05
CA ASP A 46 28.81 -18.52 6.91
C ASP A 46 27.58 -18.30 6.02
N ALA A 47 27.57 -17.18 5.30
CA ALA A 47 26.53 -16.91 4.31
C ALA A 47 26.53 -18.01 3.21
N PRO A 48 25.36 -18.30 2.60
CA PRO A 48 25.28 -19.34 1.57
C PRO A 48 26.24 -19.03 0.41
N LEU A 49 26.90 -20.06 -0.09
CA LEU A 49 27.73 -19.94 -1.29
C LEU A 49 26.85 -19.89 -2.54
N ALA A 50 27.39 -19.35 -3.63
CA ALA A 50 26.69 -19.30 -4.91
C ALA A 50 26.18 -20.68 -5.37
N ALA A 51 26.90 -21.75 -5.04
CA ALA A 51 26.50 -23.13 -5.36
C ALA A 51 25.29 -23.64 -4.57
N ASP A 52 24.97 -23.00 -3.44
CA ASP A 52 23.84 -23.35 -2.57
C ASP A 52 22.58 -22.55 -2.91
N LEU A 53 22.69 -21.55 -3.77
CA LEU A 53 21.64 -20.64 -4.16
C LEU A 53 20.97 -21.06 -5.48
N PRO A 54 19.66 -20.86 -5.62
CA PRO A 54 19.00 -20.89 -6.93
C PRO A 54 19.65 -19.89 -7.90
N ALA A 55 19.59 -20.19 -9.19
CA ALA A 55 20.29 -19.40 -10.22
C ALA A 55 19.90 -17.91 -10.24
N ASP A 56 18.67 -17.59 -9.90
CA ASP A 56 18.16 -16.21 -9.81
C ASP A 56 18.60 -15.45 -8.56
N ALA A 57 19.19 -16.15 -7.58
CA ALA A 57 19.63 -15.58 -6.30
C ALA A 57 21.15 -15.45 -6.16
N VAL A 58 21.93 -15.93 -7.14
CA VAL A 58 23.41 -15.98 -7.05
C VAL A 58 24.05 -14.59 -6.86
N ASP A 59 23.50 -13.58 -7.55
CA ASP A 59 23.98 -12.20 -7.47
C ASP A 59 23.07 -11.31 -6.60
N ALA A 60 22.14 -11.91 -5.85
CA ALA A 60 21.21 -11.17 -5.00
C ALA A 60 21.93 -10.59 -3.76
N PRO A 61 21.52 -9.39 -3.29
CA PRO A 61 22.02 -8.86 -2.04
C PRO A 61 21.68 -9.78 -0.87
N VAL A 62 22.66 -9.95 0.03
CA VAL A 62 22.55 -10.80 1.23
C VAL A 62 22.35 -9.91 2.45
N PHE A 63 21.27 -10.15 3.18
CA PHE A 63 20.95 -9.49 4.46
C PHE A 63 21.12 -10.48 5.60
N THR A 64 21.85 -10.10 6.65
CA THR A 64 21.86 -10.88 7.89
C THR A 64 20.61 -10.56 8.71
N VAL A 65 19.77 -11.56 8.97
CA VAL A 65 18.50 -11.38 9.68
C VAL A 65 18.54 -12.01 11.09
N PRO A 66 17.85 -11.39 12.09
CA PRO A 66 17.01 -10.21 11.97
C PRO A 66 17.84 -8.94 11.75
N VAL A 67 17.39 -8.08 10.82
CA VAL A 67 18.04 -6.77 10.63
C VAL A 67 17.85 -5.88 11.85
N GLN A 68 18.84 -5.01 12.12
CA GLN A 68 18.83 -4.22 13.35
C GLN A 68 17.96 -2.96 13.26
N GLY A 69 17.92 -2.32 12.10
CA GLY A 69 17.15 -1.11 11.84
C GLY A 69 16.62 -1.06 10.42
N TRP A 70 15.72 -0.14 10.17
CA TRP A 70 15.13 0.08 8.87
C TRP A 70 15.03 1.57 8.55
N SER A 71 14.92 1.88 7.26
CA SER A 71 14.68 3.22 6.75
C SER A 71 13.72 3.17 5.54
N THR A 72 13.08 4.30 5.24
CA THR A 72 12.24 4.45 4.06
C THR A 72 12.08 5.92 3.65
N GLY A 73 12.14 6.19 2.35
CA GLY A 73 11.73 7.46 1.77
C GLY A 73 10.24 7.55 1.49
N GLY A 74 9.55 6.39 1.44
CA GLY A 74 8.12 6.28 1.18
C GLY A 74 7.28 6.09 2.45
N THR A 75 5.96 6.11 2.30
CA THR A 75 5.02 5.94 3.42
C THR A 75 4.50 4.51 3.57
N PHE A 76 4.54 3.71 2.50
CA PHE A 76 3.91 2.39 2.46
C PHE A 76 4.41 1.41 3.52
N PRO A 77 5.71 1.32 3.87
CA PRO A 77 6.18 0.37 4.88
C PRO A 77 5.76 0.73 6.30
N ILE A 78 5.48 2.02 6.59
CA ILE A 78 5.33 2.53 7.97
C ILE A 78 4.21 1.82 8.72
N ALA A 79 3.04 1.65 8.12
CA ALA A 79 1.92 0.96 8.76
C ALA A 79 2.25 -0.49 9.13
N PHE A 80 2.97 -1.20 8.26
CA PHE A 80 3.42 -2.57 8.53
C PHE A 80 4.45 -2.63 9.65
N MET A 81 5.33 -1.62 9.73
CA MET A 81 6.31 -1.49 10.82
C MET A 81 5.64 -1.19 12.17
N GLU A 82 4.58 -0.39 12.18
CA GLU A 82 3.77 -0.15 13.38
C GLU A 82 3.10 -1.43 13.86
N GLU A 83 2.42 -2.14 12.98
CA GLU A 83 1.73 -3.41 13.31
C GLU A 83 2.70 -4.49 13.80
N LEU A 84 3.92 -4.53 13.27
CA LEU A 84 4.96 -5.45 13.71
C LEU A 84 5.72 -4.99 14.97
N GLY A 85 5.40 -3.80 15.53
CA GLY A 85 6.08 -3.24 16.69
C GLY A 85 7.53 -2.82 16.43
N LEU A 86 7.86 -2.44 15.21
CA LEU A 86 9.22 -2.13 14.76
C LEU A 86 9.54 -0.62 14.70
N MET A 87 8.68 0.25 15.19
CA MET A 87 8.89 1.69 15.13
C MET A 87 10.13 2.15 15.93
N ASN A 88 10.47 1.45 17.00
CA ASN A 88 11.70 1.69 17.78
C ASN A 88 13.00 1.28 17.04
N LYS A 89 12.90 0.67 15.87
CA LYS A 89 14.02 0.30 14.97
C LYS A 89 14.10 1.21 13.75
N ALA A 90 13.20 2.17 13.60
CA ALA A 90 13.26 3.15 12.52
C ALA A 90 14.49 4.04 12.68
N ALA A 91 15.31 4.13 11.64
CA ALA A 91 16.54 4.91 11.65
C ALA A 91 16.37 6.24 10.90
N VAL A 92 15.88 6.19 9.67
CA VAL A 92 15.68 7.37 8.81
C VAL A 92 14.36 7.25 8.07
N ILE A 93 13.52 8.28 8.13
CA ILE A 93 12.28 8.38 7.36
C ILE A 93 12.15 9.74 6.68
N ASN A 94 11.43 9.77 5.56
CA ASN A 94 10.91 11.02 5.00
C ASN A 94 9.53 11.29 5.61
N PRO A 95 9.37 12.33 6.45
CA PRO A 95 8.11 12.61 7.14
C PRO A 95 7.05 13.30 6.27
N GLY A 96 7.37 13.69 5.03
CA GLY A 96 6.59 14.63 4.21
C GLY A 96 5.13 14.22 3.96
N TYR A 97 4.83 12.93 3.90
CA TYR A 97 3.47 12.40 3.67
C TYR A 97 3.07 11.34 4.70
N VAL A 98 3.80 11.27 5.81
CA VAL A 98 3.52 10.31 6.87
C VAL A 98 2.30 10.73 7.66
N SER A 99 1.30 9.85 7.75
CA SER A 99 0.09 10.04 8.56
C SER A 99 0.16 9.37 9.94
N SER A 100 1.17 8.51 10.18
CA SER A 100 1.38 7.86 11.47
C SER A 100 1.76 8.87 12.55
N SER A 101 0.90 9.04 13.54
CA SER A 101 1.17 9.90 14.70
C SER A 101 2.35 9.39 15.53
N CYS A 102 2.56 8.07 15.59
CA CYS A 102 3.69 7.45 16.27
C CYS A 102 5.01 7.81 15.57
N ALA A 103 5.11 7.60 14.24
CA ALA A 103 6.29 7.94 13.47
C ALA A 103 6.64 9.42 13.55
N LEU A 104 5.64 10.31 13.38
CA LEU A 104 5.83 11.76 13.48
C LEU A 104 6.28 12.19 14.89
N LYS A 105 5.74 11.57 15.93
CA LYS A 105 6.15 11.85 17.31
C LYS A 105 7.59 11.45 17.56
N LEU A 106 7.99 10.25 17.15
CA LEU A 106 9.37 9.76 17.30
C LEU A 106 10.36 10.61 16.50
N ALA A 107 9.99 10.99 15.26
CA ALA A 107 10.79 11.93 14.46
C ALA A 107 10.92 13.30 15.13
N GLY A 108 9.82 13.86 15.66
CA GLY A 108 9.81 15.14 16.37
C GLY A 108 10.59 15.13 17.69
N CYS A 109 10.76 13.98 18.33
CA CYS A 109 11.61 13.81 19.53
C CYS A 109 13.07 13.50 19.21
N GLY A 110 13.43 13.31 17.93
CA GLY A 110 14.79 12.97 17.50
C GLY A 110 15.18 11.50 17.67
N GLU A 111 14.20 10.63 17.98
CA GLU A 111 14.43 9.16 18.04
C GLU A 111 14.56 8.54 16.64
N ILE A 112 13.95 9.16 15.64
CA ILE A 112 14.08 8.81 14.23
C ILE A 112 14.65 10.03 13.49
N THR A 113 15.65 9.82 12.64
CA THR A 113 16.13 10.90 11.78
C THR A 113 15.09 11.23 10.72
N ALA A 114 14.51 12.44 10.81
CA ALA A 114 13.60 12.98 9.81
C ALA A 114 14.41 13.66 8.70
N MET A 115 14.25 13.26 7.45
CA MET A 115 14.97 13.82 6.33
C MET A 115 14.06 13.97 5.11
N THR A 116 14.05 15.14 4.52
CA THR A 116 13.29 15.46 3.31
C THR A 116 14.17 15.60 2.07
N GLU A 117 15.47 15.76 2.27
CA GLU A 117 16.46 15.85 1.20
C GLU A 117 16.72 14.47 0.61
N SER A 118 16.72 14.38 -0.72
CA SER A 118 17.01 13.16 -1.49
C SER A 118 18.47 13.11 -1.97
N GLY A 119 18.84 12.04 -2.66
CA GLY A 119 20.16 11.87 -3.27
C GLY A 119 21.28 11.64 -2.24
N ASP A 120 22.43 12.28 -2.41
CA ASP A 120 23.62 12.05 -1.60
C ASP A 120 23.41 12.33 -0.09
N ALA A 121 22.58 13.31 0.25
CA ALA A 121 22.22 13.61 1.62
C ALA A 121 21.47 12.43 2.27
N TRP A 122 20.52 11.84 1.54
CA TRP A 122 19.80 10.66 1.98
C TRP A 122 20.70 9.46 2.20
N THR A 123 21.52 9.12 1.20
CA THR A 123 22.50 8.02 1.25
C THR A 123 23.48 8.19 2.42
N THR A 124 23.94 9.43 2.67
CA THR A 124 24.83 9.75 3.79
C THR A 124 24.12 9.49 5.13
N ALA A 125 22.88 9.93 5.29
CA ALA A 125 22.10 9.72 6.52
C ALA A 125 21.87 8.23 6.80
N ILE A 126 21.49 7.44 5.79
CA ILE A 126 21.33 5.98 5.95
C ILE A 126 22.66 5.33 6.33
N SER A 127 23.75 5.70 5.67
CA SER A 127 25.07 5.12 5.92
C SER A 127 25.60 5.42 7.32
N ALA A 128 25.22 6.56 7.89
CA ALA A 128 25.55 6.97 9.26
C ALA A 128 24.62 6.36 10.32
N SER A 129 23.54 5.71 9.91
CA SER A 129 22.50 5.20 10.79
C SER A 129 22.66 3.70 11.10
N THR A 130 21.77 3.17 11.95
CA THR A 130 21.66 1.74 12.25
C THR A 130 20.79 0.99 11.24
N SER A 131 20.35 1.62 10.14
CA SER A 131 19.52 0.98 9.12
C SER A 131 20.25 -0.20 8.51
N GLY A 132 19.68 -1.39 8.64
CA GLY A 132 20.15 -2.62 8.01
C GLY A 132 19.41 -2.95 6.72
N VAL A 133 18.26 -2.30 6.48
CA VAL A 133 17.44 -2.44 5.28
C VAL A 133 16.79 -1.09 4.95
N HIS A 134 16.71 -0.77 3.67
CA HIS A 134 16.01 0.41 3.19
C HIS A 134 14.86 -0.01 2.26
N PHE A 135 13.62 0.21 2.69
CA PHE A 135 12.45 -0.09 1.86
C PHE A 135 12.19 1.06 0.89
N THR A 136 12.22 0.73 -0.39
CA THR A 136 12.00 1.67 -1.50
C THR A 136 10.70 1.35 -2.22
N ASP A 137 10.18 2.32 -2.96
CA ASP A 137 9.08 2.16 -3.91
C ASP A 137 9.38 2.92 -5.20
N ASP A 138 8.63 2.62 -6.26
CA ASP A 138 8.82 3.24 -7.58
C ASP A 138 8.51 4.75 -7.61
N TRP A 139 7.85 5.28 -6.58
CA TRP A 139 7.44 6.68 -6.48
C TRP A 139 8.52 7.58 -5.86
N ASN A 140 9.37 6.99 -5.00
CA ASN A 140 10.36 7.71 -4.20
C ASN A 140 11.80 7.39 -4.63
N THR A 141 12.07 7.34 -5.92
CA THR A 141 13.36 6.94 -6.52
C THR A 141 14.56 7.82 -6.10
N GLY A 142 14.31 9.04 -5.64
CA GLY A 142 15.36 9.93 -5.09
C GLY A 142 15.84 9.54 -3.68
N PHE A 143 15.16 8.60 -3.02
CA PHE A 143 15.46 8.11 -1.68
C PHE A 143 15.95 6.66 -1.80
N SER A 144 17.17 6.46 -2.30
CA SER A 144 17.76 5.15 -2.54
C SER A 144 19.08 4.99 -1.79
N ASP A 145 19.34 3.79 -1.32
CA ASP A 145 20.65 3.32 -0.86
C ASP A 145 20.98 2.00 -1.59
N SER A 146 21.73 2.06 -2.65
CA SER A 146 22.00 0.94 -3.56
C SER A 146 22.49 -0.36 -2.90
N LEU A 147 22.94 -0.31 -1.66
CA LEU A 147 23.46 -1.48 -0.92
C LEU A 147 22.37 -2.17 -0.06
N ARG A 148 21.32 -1.44 0.32
CA ARG A 148 20.31 -1.89 1.30
C ARG A 148 18.91 -1.80 0.76
N ASP A 149 18.74 -1.39 -0.49
CA ASP A 149 17.44 -1.18 -1.11
C ASP A 149 16.68 -2.49 -1.27
N VAL A 150 15.47 -2.48 -0.75
CA VAL A 150 14.48 -3.54 -0.89
C VAL A 150 13.21 -2.94 -1.47
N ALA A 151 12.88 -3.31 -2.70
CA ALA A 151 11.69 -2.84 -3.36
C ALA A 151 10.42 -3.37 -2.68
N PHE A 152 9.56 -2.44 -2.28
CA PHE A 152 8.33 -2.71 -1.52
C PHE A 152 7.11 -2.24 -2.29
N ASP A 153 6.62 -3.10 -3.20
CA ASP A 153 5.60 -2.77 -4.21
C ASP A 153 4.17 -3.13 -3.79
N THR A 154 3.86 -3.10 -2.51
CA THR A 154 2.52 -3.42 -1.98
C THR A 154 1.41 -2.62 -2.66
N ALA A 155 1.70 -1.41 -3.14
CA ALA A 155 0.74 -0.55 -3.80
C ALA A 155 0.26 -1.10 -5.15
N THR A 156 0.99 -2.01 -5.79
CA THR A 156 0.67 -2.57 -7.10
C THR A 156 0.00 -3.93 -7.04
N ASP A 157 0.07 -4.64 -5.91
CA ASP A 157 -0.59 -5.93 -5.75
C ASP A 157 -2.13 -5.73 -5.72
N PRO A 158 -2.88 -6.32 -6.67
CA PRO A 158 -4.31 -6.10 -6.76
C PRO A 158 -5.06 -6.83 -5.64
N GLY A 159 -6.05 -6.13 -5.05
CA GLY A 159 -6.89 -6.68 -3.98
C GLY A 159 -6.49 -6.23 -2.58
N ALA A 160 -7.49 -6.08 -1.71
CA ALA A 160 -7.33 -5.57 -0.36
C ALA A 160 -6.46 -6.49 0.51
N LEU A 161 -6.79 -7.80 0.54
CA LEU A 161 -6.05 -8.78 1.32
C LEU A 161 -4.68 -9.09 0.74
N ALA A 162 -4.51 -9.01 -0.60
CA ALA A 162 -3.20 -9.17 -1.23
C ALA A 162 -2.22 -8.11 -0.73
N ARG A 163 -2.65 -6.85 -0.67
CA ARG A 163 -1.84 -5.74 -0.15
C ARG A 163 -1.54 -5.89 1.35
N ALA A 164 -2.52 -6.29 2.16
CA ALA A 164 -2.32 -6.52 3.58
C ALA A 164 -1.32 -7.66 3.87
N GLU A 165 -1.27 -8.67 2.99
CA GLU A 165 -0.37 -9.83 3.16
C GLU A 165 1.12 -9.48 3.03
N TRP A 166 1.47 -8.29 2.48
CA TRP A 166 2.84 -7.79 2.45
C TRP A 166 3.47 -7.57 3.83
N ILE A 167 2.69 -7.60 4.92
CA ILE A 167 3.23 -7.67 6.28
C ILE A 167 4.18 -8.86 6.46
N LYS A 168 3.94 -9.97 5.76
CA LYS A 168 4.80 -11.16 5.79
C LYS A 168 6.13 -10.94 5.06
N PHE A 169 6.12 -10.12 3.99
CA PHE A 169 7.33 -9.71 3.29
C PHE A 169 8.27 -8.94 4.25
N VAL A 170 7.75 -7.92 4.92
CA VAL A 170 8.50 -7.13 5.91
C VAL A 170 9.00 -8.02 7.04
N ALA A 171 8.11 -8.85 7.60
CA ALA A 171 8.43 -9.71 8.74
C ALA A 171 9.59 -10.68 8.48
N ALA A 172 9.79 -11.11 7.22
CA ALA A 172 10.88 -12.01 6.85
C ALA A 172 12.26 -11.41 7.14
N PHE A 173 12.43 -10.10 7.02
CA PHE A 173 13.68 -9.39 7.32
C PHE A 173 13.96 -9.27 8.83
N PHE A 174 12.94 -9.46 9.67
CA PHE A 174 13.04 -9.30 11.13
C PHE A 174 12.83 -10.61 11.90
N ASN A 175 12.66 -11.75 11.20
CA ASN A 175 12.30 -13.05 11.79
C ASN A 175 11.00 -13.00 12.62
N LEU A 176 10.01 -12.23 12.15
CA LEU A 176 8.72 -12.02 12.80
C LEU A 176 7.58 -12.74 12.08
N GLU A 177 7.85 -13.79 11.30
CA GLU A 177 6.85 -14.53 10.55
C GLU A 177 5.68 -15.02 11.41
N PRO A 178 5.87 -15.61 12.60
CA PRO A 178 4.75 -16.02 13.44
C PRO A 178 3.86 -14.85 13.84
N HIS A 179 4.46 -13.69 14.10
CA HIS A 179 3.74 -12.48 14.47
C HIS A 179 2.94 -11.93 13.29
N ALA A 180 3.56 -11.81 12.12
CA ALA A 180 2.90 -11.38 10.89
C ALA A 180 1.78 -12.32 10.46
N ASN A 181 1.98 -13.64 10.59
CA ASN A 181 0.95 -14.64 10.27
C ASN A 181 -0.29 -14.45 11.16
N ARG A 182 -0.11 -14.15 12.47
CA ARG A 182 -1.20 -13.88 13.40
C ARG A 182 -1.93 -12.60 13.05
N ILE A 183 -1.21 -11.48 12.86
CA ILE A 183 -1.81 -10.19 12.50
C ILE A 183 -2.60 -10.31 11.19
N PHE A 184 -2.01 -10.93 10.17
CA PHE A 184 -2.69 -11.12 8.90
C PHE A 184 -3.94 -11.99 9.03
N ALA A 185 -3.90 -13.04 9.86
CA ALA A 185 -5.07 -13.89 10.11
C ALA A 185 -6.21 -13.11 10.78
N GLU A 186 -5.89 -12.22 11.72
CA GLU A 186 -6.87 -11.32 12.37
C GLU A 186 -7.47 -10.34 11.36
N ILE A 187 -6.64 -9.64 10.58
CA ILE A 187 -7.10 -8.72 9.51
C ILE A 187 -8.02 -9.46 8.51
N LYS A 188 -7.60 -10.66 8.08
CA LYS A 188 -8.38 -11.48 7.15
C LYS A 188 -9.74 -11.85 7.75
N ALA A 189 -9.77 -12.31 9.01
CA ALA A 189 -11.00 -12.72 9.67
C ALA A 189 -11.98 -11.56 9.80
N ASP A 190 -11.52 -10.39 10.23
CA ASP A 190 -12.34 -9.18 10.35
C ASP A 190 -12.88 -8.72 8.99
N TYR A 191 -12.02 -8.70 7.97
CA TYR A 191 -12.42 -8.35 6.61
C TYR A 191 -13.49 -9.30 6.06
N GLU A 192 -13.30 -10.61 6.19
CA GLU A 192 -14.24 -11.63 5.73
C GLU A 192 -15.56 -11.58 6.53
N GLN A 193 -15.50 -11.29 7.83
CA GLN A 193 -16.69 -11.13 8.66
C GLN A 193 -17.52 -9.92 8.20
N ILE A 194 -16.91 -8.75 8.02
CA ILE A 194 -17.60 -7.54 7.54
C ILE A 194 -18.22 -7.82 6.17
N LYS A 195 -17.47 -8.41 5.26
CA LYS A 195 -17.95 -8.78 3.92
C LYS A 195 -19.18 -9.71 3.97
N ALA A 196 -19.17 -10.70 4.86
CA ALA A 196 -20.31 -11.61 5.03
C ALA A 196 -21.53 -10.90 5.62
N GLN A 197 -21.34 -10.02 6.60
CA GLN A 197 -22.42 -9.24 7.22
C GLN A 197 -23.10 -8.31 6.20
N THR A 198 -22.31 -7.57 5.42
CA THR A 198 -22.83 -6.66 4.40
C THR A 198 -23.52 -7.41 3.26
N ALA A 199 -22.95 -8.54 2.80
CA ALA A 199 -23.60 -9.38 1.81
C ALA A 199 -24.96 -9.91 2.29
N SER A 200 -25.05 -10.31 3.57
CA SER A 200 -26.30 -10.75 4.19
C SER A 200 -27.34 -9.62 4.26
N ALA A 201 -26.91 -8.41 4.62
CA ALA A 201 -27.79 -7.25 4.67
C ALA A 201 -28.35 -6.90 3.28
N VAL A 202 -27.52 -6.89 2.24
CA VAL A 202 -27.93 -6.65 0.85
C VAL A 202 -28.88 -7.75 0.37
N ALA A 203 -28.58 -9.01 0.65
CA ALA A 203 -29.48 -10.13 0.34
C ALA A 203 -30.82 -10.04 1.08
N GLY A 204 -30.84 -9.44 2.27
CA GLY A 204 -32.05 -9.12 3.06
C GLY A 204 -32.83 -7.91 2.58
N GLY A 205 -32.44 -7.26 1.49
CA GLY A 205 -33.12 -6.14 0.86
C GLY A 205 -32.56 -4.75 1.22
N ALA A 206 -31.44 -4.65 1.89
CA ALA A 206 -30.76 -3.37 2.06
C ALA A 206 -30.31 -2.83 0.69
N VAL A 207 -30.51 -1.54 0.47
CA VAL A 207 -30.08 -0.87 -0.76
C VAL A 207 -28.57 -0.69 -0.72
N ALA A 208 -27.87 -1.21 -1.73
CA ALA A 208 -26.44 -1.03 -1.87
C ALA A 208 -26.12 0.43 -2.25
N PRO A 209 -25.36 1.18 -1.43
CA PRO A 209 -24.99 2.55 -1.75
C PRO A 209 -24.04 2.60 -2.95
N LYS A 210 -24.21 3.61 -3.80
CA LYS A 210 -23.23 3.92 -4.86
C LYS A 210 -22.09 4.72 -4.28
N VAL A 211 -20.89 4.21 -4.44
CA VAL A 211 -19.65 4.77 -3.83
C VAL A 211 -18.63 5.11 -4.90
N LEU A 212 -18.03 6.29 -4.80
CA LEU A 212 -16.90 6.70 -5.64
C LEU A 212 -15.72 7.21 -4.78
N TYR A 213 -14.51 6.80 -5.19
CA TYR A 213 -13.26 7.41 -4.75
C TYR A 213 -12.88 8.50 -5.75
N ILE A 214 -12.67 9.72 -5.27
CA ILE A 214 -12.36 10.87 -6.12
C ILE A 214 -11.13 11.61 -5.59
N GLN A 215 -10.53 12.39 -6.48
CA GLN A 215 -9.47 13.35 -6.16
C GLN A 215 -9.69 14.62 -6.96
N ALA A 216 -9.57 15.79 -6.31
CA ALA A 216 -9.66 17.08 -7.00
C ALA A 216 -8.44 17.31 -7.90
N ALA A 217 -8.60 18.22 -8.87
CA ALA A 217 -7.49 18.71 -9.66
C ALA A 217 -6.46 19.41 -8.74
N ASN A 218 -5.19 19.11 -8.93
CA ASN A 218 -4.11 19.68 -8.17
C ASN A 218 -2.84 19.85 -9.02
N ALA A 219 -1.70 20.19 -8.40
CA ALA A 219 -0.43 20.39 -9.08
C ALA A 219 0.09 19.12 -9.81
N TRP A 220 -0.41 17.92 -9.45
CA TRP A 220 0.02 16.64 -10.05
C TRP A 220 -0.92 16.13 -11.13
N GLY A 221 -2.08 16.76 -11.34
CA GLY A 221 -2.97 16.37 -12.42
C GLY A 221 -4.40 16.86 -12.30
N PRO A 222 -5.24 16.52 -13.30
CA PRO A 222 -6.65 16.86 -13.34
C PRO A 222 -7.45 16.06 -12.28
N ALA A 223 -8.71 16.45 -12.07
CA ALA A 223 -9.64 15.72 -11.25
C ALA A 223 -9.82 14.28 -11.78
N GLN A 224 -9.95 13.32 -10.89
CA GLN A 224 -10.02 11.91 -11.24
C GLN A 224 -10.94 11.11 -10.33
N ILE A 225 -11.47 10.01 -10.88
CA ILE A 225 -12.17 8.95 -10.16
C ILE A 225 -11.22 7.76 -10.12
N SER A 226 -10.90 7.27 -8.92
CA SER A 226 -10.00 6.12 -8.74
C SER A 226 -10.80 4.83 -8.73
N THR A 227 -10.41 3.88 -9.60
CA THR A 227 -11.04 2.56 -9.75
C THR A 227 -10.02 1.43 -9.68
N VAL A 228 -8.91 1.62 -8.94
CA VAL A 228 -7.95 0.54 -8.69
C VAL A 228 -8.61 -0.63 -7.94
N SER A 229 -8.18 -1.85 -8.23
CA SER A 229 -8.83 -3.09 -7.79
C SER A 229 -9.15 -3.14 -6.30
N TYR A 230 -8.20 -2.81 -5.43
CA TYR A 230 -8.43 -2.89 -3.99
C TYR A 230 -9.52 -1.94 -3.48
N LYS A 231 -9.75 -0.79 -4.17
CA LYS A 231 -10.85 0.13 -3.82
C LYS A 231 -12.20 -0.41 -4.28
N LEU A 232 -12.24 -1.02 -5.47
CA LEU A 232 -13.43 -1.73 -5.92
C LEU A 232 -13.78 -2.87 -4.96
N ASP A 233 -12.77 -3.62 -4.48
CA ASP A 233 -12.93 -4.66 -3.47
C ASP A 233 -13.47 -4.11 -2.13
N TYR A 234 -12.98 -2.96 -1.68
CA TYR A 234 -13.49 -2.32 -0.46
C TYR A 234 -14.96 -1.94 -0.60
N VAL A 235 -15.33 -1.28 -1.71
CA VAL A 235 -16.72 -0.91 -1.97
C VAL A 235 -17.62 -2.14 -1.99
N ALA A 236 -17.26 -3.17 -2.76
CA ALA A 236 -18.03 -4.40 -2.87
C ALA A 236 -18.12 -5.14 -1.51
N SER A 237 -17.03 -5.20 -0.77
CA SER A 237 -16.98 -5.87 0.54
C SER A 237 -17.76 -5.13 1.61
N ALA A 238 -17.89 -3.81 1.50
CA ALA A 238 -18.75 -2.97 2.33
C ALA A 238 -20.23 -2.99 1.91
N GLY A 239 -20.61 -3.81 0.93
CA GLY A 239 -21.99 -3.91 0.43
C GLY A 239 -22.38 -2.76 -0.49
N GLY A 240 -21.45 -1.92 -0.90
CA GLY A 240 -21.67 -0.85 -1.87
C GLY A 240 -21.47 -1.31 -3.31
N VAL A 241 -21.75 -0.40 -4.24
CA VAL A 241 -21.50 -0.60 -5.67
C VAL A 241 -20.77 0.61 -6.24
N THR A 242 -19.82 0.34 -7.12
CA THR A 242 -19.20 1.39 -7.95
C THR A 242 -19.97 1.47 -9.26
N PRO A 243 -20.29 2.66 -9.80
CA PRO A 243 -20.86 2.80 -11.13
C PRO A 243 -20.05 2.04 -12.18
N SER A 244 -20.73 1.49 -13.18
CA SER A 244 -20.05 0.73 -14.23
C SER A 244 -19.00 1.57 -14.96
N ALA A 245 -17.97 0.91 -15.47
CA ALA A 245 -16.95 1.57 -16.28
C ALA A 245 -17.52 2.30 -17.51
N ALA A 246 -18.62 1.77 -18.09
CA ALA A 246 -19.34 2.42 -19.18
C ALA A 246 -20.00 3.74 -18.74
N ALA A 247 -20.69 3.73 -17.59
CA ALA A 247 -21.31 4.94 -17.05
C ALA A 247 -20.27 6.03 -16.69
N LEU A 248 -19.15 5.64 -16.10
CA LEU A 248 -18.04 6.57 -15.83
C LEU A 248 -17.45 7.16 -17.12
N ALA A 249 -17.32 6.35 -18.17
CA ALA A 249 -16.79 6.78 -19.47
C ALA A 249 -17.70 7.76 -20.24
N GLU A 250 -18.96 7.87 -19.87
CA GLU A 250 -19.87 8.89 -20.43
C GLU A 250 -19.48 10.31 -19.99
N HIS A 251 -18.82 10.46 -18.85
CA HIS A 251 -18.49 11.74 -18.23
C HIS A 251 -16.99 12.03 -18.14
N CYS A 252 -16.17 10.98 -18.07
CA CYS A 252 -14.74 11.07 -17.84
C CYS A 252 -13.97 10.21 -18.85
N THR A 253 -12.72 10.55 -19.08
CA THR A 253 -11.83 9.82 -19.99
C THR A 253 -11.13 8.69 -19.25
N LYS A 254 -11.17 7.47 -19.78
CA LYS A 254 -10.40 6.34 -19.25
C LYS A 254 -8.90 6.60 -19.36
N ASP A 255 -8.19 6.37 -18.26
CA ASP A 255 -6.74 6.34 -18.28
C ASP A 255 -6.28 4.97 -18.84
N PRO A 256 -5.29 4.92 -19.75
CA PRO A 256 -4.84 3.66 -20.33
C PRO A 256 -4.03 2.77 -19.36
N GLY A 257 -3.64 3.28 -18.17
CA GLY A 257 -2.86 2.52 -17.20
C GLY A 257 -3.62 1.33 -16.62
N THR A 258 -2.98 0.14 -16.60
CA THR A 258 -3.56 -1.12 -16.10
C THR A 258 -2.88 -1.69 -14.86
N SER A 259 -1.83 -1.05 -14.35
CA SER A 259 -1.16 -1.47 -13.12
C SER A 259 -2.12 -1.45 -11.92
N ALA A 260 -1.97 -2.36 -11.00
CA ALA A 260 -2.84 -2.54 -9.84
C ALA A 260 -4.33 -2.84 -10.15
N MET A 261 -4.61 -3.42 -11.34
CA MET A 261 -5.94 -3.89 -11.72
C MET A 261 -5.99 -5.41 -11.74
N SER A 262 -7.09 -6.00 -11.26
CA SER A 262 -7.35 -7.43 -11.45
C SER A 262 -7.80 -7.71 -12.89
N ALA A 263 -7.60 -8.94 -13.35
CA ALA A 263 -8.08 -9.36 -14.68
C ALA A 263 -9.62 -9.23 -14.77
N GLY A 264 -10.34 -9.47 -13.69
CA GLY A 264 -11.80 -9.31 -13.63
C GLY A 264 -12.25 -7.87 -13.81
N ASP A 265 -11.58 -6.92 -13.13
CA ASP A 265 -11.91 -5.50 -13.25
C ASP A 265 -11.63 -4.97 -14.65
N ILE A 266 -10.51 -5.39 -15.25
CA ILE A 266 -10.17 -5.05 -16.66
C ILE A 266 -11.25 -5.59 -17.61
N ALA A 267 -11.72 -6.83 -17.40
CA ALA A 267 -12.77 -7.42 -18.21
C ALA A 267 -14.12 -6.66 -18.11
N LEU A 268 -14.40 -6.04 -16.95
CA LEU A 268 -15.54 -5.14 -16.75
C LEU A 268 -15.32 -3.72 -17.33
N GLY A 269 -14.16 -3.48 -17.95
CA GLY A 269 -13.81 -2.22 -18.57
C GLY A 269 -13.31 -1.14 -17.62
N TYR A 270 -13.04 -1.48 -16.36
CA TYR A 270 -12.39 -0.57 -15.43
C TYR A 270 -10.92 -0.36 -15.82
N THR A 271 -10.38 0.73 -15.32
CA THR A 271 -8.98 1.15 -15.44
C THR A 271 -8.55 1.70 -14.08
N ASN A 272 -7.27 2.01 -13.88
CA ASN A 272 -6.80 2.54 -12.59
C ASN A 272 -7.55 3.82 -12.19
N LYS A 273 -7.86 4.66 -13.17
CA LYS A 273 -8.58 5.92 -12.94
C LYS A 273 -9.27 6.41 -14.19
N PHE A 274 -10.31 7.21 -13.97
CA PHE A 274 -10.95 8.04 -15.00
C PHE A 274 -10.56 9.50 -14.75
N THR A 275 -9.97 10.15 -15.75
CA THR A 275 -9.64 11.57 -15.70
C THR A 275 -10.84 12.40 -16.13
N CYS A 276 -11.20 13.39 -15.32
CA CYS A 276 -12.43 14.15 -15.49
C CYS A 276 -12.13 15.66 -15.66
N THR A 277 -12.95 16.34 -16.45
CA THR A 277 -13.14 17.79 -16.33
C THR A 277 -14.01 18.07 -15.11
N ASP A 278 -14.04 19.30 -14.60
CA ASP A 278 -14.94 19.69 -13.49
C ASP A 278 -16.41 19.36 -13.79
N ALA A 279 -16.86 19.66 -15.01
CA ALA A 279 -18.22 19.35 -15.43
C ALA A 279 -18.48 17.84 -15.51
N GLY A 280 -17.50 17.08 -16.04
CA GLY A 280 -17.57 15.63 -16.14
C GLY A 280 -17.60 14.97 -14.77
N LEU A 281 -16.77 15.41 -13.82
CA LEU A 281 -16.77 14.88 -12.45
C LEU A 281 -18.13 15.14 -11.77
N LYS A 282 -18.66 16.36 -11.85
CA LYS A 282 -19.98 16.71 -11.30
C LYS A 282 -21.07 15.82 -11.89
N ALA A 283 -21.06 15.60 -13.21
CA ALA A 283 -22.02 14.71 -13.85
C ALA A 283 -21.89 13.25 -13.38
N ALA A 284 -20.68 12.77 -13.20
CA ALA A 284 -20.42 11.43 -12.66
C ALA A 284 -20.83 11.25 -11.20
N LEU A 285 -20.91 12.34 -10.43
CA LEU A 285 -21.32 12.36 -9.02
C LEU A 285 -22.83 12.44 -8.81
N VAL A 286 -23.62 12.67 -9.85
CA VAL A 286 -25.07 12.69 -9.73
C VAL A 286 -25.60 11.32 -9.29
N GLY A 287 -26.38 11.30 -8.21
CA GLY A 287 -26.97 10.07 -7.66
C GLY A 287 -25.96 9.14 -6.99
N ILE A 288 -24.79 9.64 -6.60
CA ILE A 288 -23.82 8.93 -5.75
C ILE A 288 -24.20 9.15 -4.28
N ASP A 289 -24.22 8.07 -3.52
CA ASP A 289 -24.63 8.10 -2.11
C ASP A 289 -23.45 8.39 -1.17
N VAL A 290 -22.23 7.93 -1.53
CA VAL A 290 -21.02 8.10 -0.72
C VAL A 290 -19.85 8.50 -1.62
N VAL A 291 -19.18 9.57 -1.22
CA VAL A 291 -17.93 10.04 -1.86
C VAL A 291 -16.77 9.90 -0.88
N ILE A 292 -15.73 9.23 -1.31
CA ILE A 292 -14.45 9.15 -0.57
C ILE A 292 -13.46 10.04 -1.29
N ASP A 293 -13.17 11.18 -0.68
CA ASP A 293 -12.23 12.14 -1.23
C ASP A 293 -10.80 11.83 -0.77
N GLU A 294 -9.91 11.64 -1.74
CA GLU A 294 -8.49 11.35 -1.54
C GLU A 294 -7.59 12.54 -1.91
N THR A 295 -8.15 13.74 -1.98
CA THR A 295 -7.38 14.94 -2.27
C THR A 295 -6.38 15.20 -1.15
N GLY A 296 -5.09 15.03 -1.45
CA GLY A 296 -4.01 15.20 -0.48
C GLY A 296 -3.56 16.66 -0.33
N GLY A 297 -2.74 16.90 0.71
CA GLY A 297 -2.03 18.16 0.90
C GLY A 297 -2.76 19.21 1.75
N LEU A 298 -3.86 18.83 2.41
CA LEU A 298 -4.63 19.72 3.30
C LEU A 298 -4.43 19.30 4.76
N ALA A 299 -4.00 20.22 5.61
CA ALA A 299 -3.75 19.94 7.03
C ALA A 299 -5.06 19.80 7.83
N ASP A 300 -6.05 20.64 7.53
CA ASP A 300 -7.37 20.64 8.15
C ASP A 300 -8.41 20.65 7.03
N TYR A 301 -9.05 19.50 6.75
CA TYR A 301 -10.01 19.35 5.68
C TYR A 301 -11.45 19.47 6.19
N ALA A 302 -12.18 20.44 5.68
CA ALA A 302 -13.57 20.68 6.01
C ALA A 302 -14.48 20.53 4.77
N LEU A 303 -15.79 20.42 4.96
CA LEU A 303 -16.74 20.40 3.85
C LEU A 303 -16.62 21.62 2.93
N SER A 304 -16.24 22.78 3.48
CA SER A 304 -15.96 23.99 2.68
C SER A 304 -14.80 23.83 1.72
N ASP A 305 -13.78 23.06 2.08
CA ASP A 305 -12.63 22.77 1.23
C ASP A 305 -13.02 21.81 0.11
N PHE A 306 -13.82 20.79 0.43
CA PHE A 306 -14.43 19.92 -0.57
C PHE A 306 -15.24 20.73 -1.57
N MET A 307 -16.16 21.57 -1.10
CA MET A 307 -17.00 22.42 -1.96
C MET A 307 -16.18 23.32 -2.87
N THR A 308 -15.09 23.88 -2.35
CA THR A 308 -14.16 24.74 -3.11
C THR A 308 -13.35 23.95 -4.12
N ASN A 309 -12.71 22.85 -3.70
CA ASN A 309 -11.81 22.05 -4.53
C ASN A 309 -12.53 21.42 -5.73
N PHE A 310 -13.79 21.04 -5.55
CA PHE A 310 -14.61 20.47 -6.60
C PHE A 310 -15.55 21.50 -7.26
N ASN A 311 -15.39 22.79 -6.91
CA ASN A 311 -16.18 23.89 -7.46
C ASN A 311 -17.71 23.68 -7.29
N PHE A 312 -18.12 23.09 -6.16
CA PHE A 312 -19.53 22.97 -5.78
C PHE A 312 -20.04 24.29 -5.24
N SER A 313 -21.25 24.67 -5.63
CA SER A 313 -21.94 25.84 -5.07
C SER A 313 -22.99 25.45 -4.05
N SER A 314 -23.33 26.35 -3.15
CA SER A 314 -24.42 26.18 -2.17
C SER A 314 -25.81 25.98 -2.79
N ALA A 315 -25.93 26.16 -4.10
CA ALA A 315 -27.17 25.93 -4.84
C ALA A 315 -27.32 24.48 -5.36
N MET A 316 -26.32 23.62 -5.12
CA MET A 316 -26.41 22.21 -5.52
C MET A 316 -27.33 21.44 -4.60
N SER A 317 -28.24 20.68 -5.22
CA SER A 317 -29.31 19.97 -4.52
C SER A 317 -28.82 18.65 -3.94
N ALA A 318 -29.13 18.38 -2.67
CA ALA A 318 -28.94 17.05 -2.09
C ALA A 318 -29.79 15.95 -2.80
N ALA A 319 -30.78 16.33 -3.58
CA ALA A 319 -31.51 15.38 -4.43
C ALA A 319 -30.65 14.88 -5.62
N ASP A 320 -29.77 15.74 -6.16
CA ASP A 320 -28.85 15.38 -7.23
C ASP A 320 -27.56 14.77 -6.67
N TYR A 321 -27.15 15.19 -5.48
CA TYR A 321 -25.92 14.78 -4.79
C TYR A 321 -26.23 14.27 -3.38
N PRO A 322 -26.72 13.03 -3.23
CA PRO A 322 -27.16 12.48 -1.94
C PRO A 322 -26.07 12.50 -0.85
N PHE A 323 -24.80 12.42 -1.22
CA PHE A 323 -23.66 12.49 -0.29
C PHE A 323 -23.48 13.84 0.40
N LEU A 324 -24.22 14.88 0.02
CA LEU A 324 -24.20 16.20 0.68
C LEU A 324 -25.19 16.32 1.86
N ASN A 325 -25.89 15.23 2.20
CA ASN A 325 -26.84 15.21 3.32
C ASN A 325 -26.18 14.99 4.68
#